data_bf04afe745f10eda91aa2845f57e787b
#
_entry.id   bf04afe745f10eda91aa2845f57e787b
#
_cell.length_a   1.000
_cell.length_b   1.000
_cell.length_c   1.000
_cell.angle_alpha   90.00
_cell.angle_beta   90.00
_cell.angle_gamma   90.00
#
_symmetry.space_group_name_H-M   'P 1'
#
loop_
_entity.id
_entity.type
_entity.pdbx_description
1 polymer ?
#
loop_
_entity_poly.entity_id
_entity_poly.type
_entity_poly.pdbx_seq_one_letter_code
_entity_poly.pdbx_strand_id
1 'polypeptide(L)'
;MQRRVFLQQLGGAAVTGLGSVLAARGARAASNHMSSGTADQERVLGEGRSRYNHVRVVERGTVRTMLFIANDGTQYIETRVDVAHRRSLDLDVFRTMLAGFVVHPEPRRILVLGLGGGALPGYFHERLPGLQLEAVDIDPEVVRLAQAFFGVPKDDPSYRVHVADARLFLQRAPTDQRWDMIVLDAFRGVQVPLHLKTAEFHGEVSKRLAPGGVAVANLHNVTRMYPHDRETIAAVYPSCYSFLSEAGNQTTLVASAAPARLGVYALRANARQIQPRFDDVDMLGLAARYYARRDWERAQVLRDDFPADSLAAAAERNNGSCLRGCTYR
;
A
#
# COMPACT_ATOMS: atom_id res chain seq x y z
N MET A 1 6.30 -27.55 -25.72
CA MET A 1 7.50 -27.78 -24.89
C MET A 1 7.18 -27.38 -23.47
N GLN A 2 6.96 -28.37 -22.63
CA GLN A 2 6.60 -28.23 -21.21
C GLN A 2 7.86 -27.89 -20.40
N ARG A 3 7.79 -26.89 -19.53
CA ARG A 3 8.75 -26.73 -18.42
C ARG A 3 8.03 -26.97 -17.10
N ARG A 4 8.46 -28.04 -16.46
CA ARG A 4 8.03 -28.52 -15.16
C ARG A 4 8.50 -27.58 -14.04
N VAL A 5 7.59 -27.26 -13.11
CA VAL A 5 7.91 -26.63 -11.83
C VAL A 5 8.31 -27.72 -10.84
N PHE A 6 9.45 -27.53 -10.17
CA PHE A 6 9.98 -28.40 -9.13
C PHE A 6 9.36 -28.01 -7.79
N LEU A 7 8.60 -28.95 -7.21
CA LEU A 7 8.18 -28.92 -5.80
C LEU A 7 9.24 -29.69 -5.00
N GLN A 8 9.90 -29.07 -4.06
CA GLN A 8 10.68 -29.76 -3.03
C GLN A 8 9.82 -29.94 -1.78
N GLN A 9 9.47 -31.20 -1.53
CA GLN A 9 8.98 -31.68 -0.25
C GLN A 9 10.17 -31.92 0.67
N LEU A 10 10.11 -31.42 1.90
CA LEU A 10 10.98 -31.86 2.99
C LEU A 10 10.22 -32.88 3.83
N GLY A 11 10.71 -34.11 3.76
CA GLY A 11 10.20 -35.25 4.51
C GLY A 11 10.67 -35.25 5.96
N GLY A 12 9.75 -35.57 6.85
CA GLY A 12 10.02 -35.86 8.25
C GLY A 12 10.65 -37.23 8.44
N ALA A 13 11.65 -37.32 9.31
CA ALA A 13 12.20 -38.55 9.81
C ALA A 13 11.70 -38.77 11.23
N ALA A 14 10.95 -39.86 11.42
CA ALA A 14 10.62 -40.39 12.72
C ALA A 14 11.76 -41.29 13.22
N VAL A 15 12.19 -41.12 14.45
CA VAL A 15 13.06 -42.07 15.15
C VAL A 15 12.33 -42.57 16.39
N THR A 16 12.02 -43.85 16.36
CA THR A 16 11.58 -44.64 17.52
C THR A 16 12.79 -45.14 18.31
N GLY A 17 12.78 -45.00 19.60
CA GLY A 17 13.75 -45.61 20.52
C GLY A 17 13.14 -45.89 21.89
N LEU A 18 12.98 -47.16 22.18
CA LEU A 18 12.51 -47.70 23.45
C LEU A 18 13.55 -47.60 24.57
N GLY A 19 13.09 -47.48 25.81
CA GLY A 19 13.64 -48.22 26.97
C GLY A 19 14.25 -47.39 28.10
N SER A 20 13.62 -47.30 29.17
CA SER A 20 13.94 -47.91 30.48
C SER A 20 13.51 -47.07 31.67
N VAL A 21 12.77 -47.68 32.54
CA VAL A 21 12.27 -47.23 33.84
C VAL A 21 13.41 -47.15 34.83
N LEU A 22 13.47 -46.07 35.63
CA LEU A 22 14.02 -46.08 37.00
C LEU A 22 13.39 -44.94 37.82
N ALA A 23 12.76 -45.36 38.90
CA ALA A 23 12.14 -44.51 39.88
C ALA A 23 13.19 -43.94 40.84
N ALA A 24 13.11 -42.66 41.20
CA ALA A 24 13.67 -42.14 42.46
C ALA A 24 12.89 -40.90 42.94
N ARG A 25 12.68 -40.89 44.23
CA ARG A 25 11.86 -40.03 45.07
C ARG A 25 12.33 -38.56 45.14
N GLY A 26 11.36 -37.67 45.18
CA GLY A 26 11.25 -36.62 46.16
C GLY A 26 12.14 -35.39 46.04
N ALA A 27 11.62 -34.28 45.54
CA ALA A 27 11.83 -32.94 46.07
C ALA A 27 10.69 -32.02 45.60
N ARG A 28 9.93 -31.47 46.55
CA ARG A 28 9.01 -30.35 46.33
C ARG A 28 9.83 -29.14 45.96
N ALA A 29 9.77 -28.72 44.72
CA ALA A 29 10.20 -27.39 44.31
C ALA A 29 8.94 -26.63 43.85
N ALA A 30 8.74 -25.47 44.41
CA ALA A 30 7.68 -24.53 44.12
C ALA A 30 7.71 -24.20 42.63
N SER A 31 6.65 -24.57 41.90
CA SER A 31 6.43 -24.17 40.53
C SER A 31 5.99 -22.70 40.50
N ASN A 32 6.96 -21.81 40.26
CA ASN A 32 6.64 -20.52 39.69
C ASN A 32 6.09 -20.74 38.26
N HIS A 33 4.79 -20.82 38.14
CA HIS A 33 4.12 -20.62 36.88
C HIS A 33 4.31 -19.16 36.46
N MET A 34 5.40 -18.88 35.76
CA MET A 34 5.42 -17.73 34.85
C MET A 34 4.47 -18.06 33.70
N SER A 35 3.35 -17.37 33.71
CA SER A 35 2.36 -17.39 32.64
C SER A 35 2.95 -16.79 31.35
N SER A 36 3.58 -17.63 30.53
CA SER A 36 3.94 -17.33 29.14
C SER A 36 2.79 -17.70 28.21
N GLY A 37 1.70 -16.94 28.22
CA GLY A 37 0.49 -17.42 27.54
C GLY A 37 -0.48 -16.39 26.98
N THR A 38 -0.08 -15.12 26.75
CA THR A 38 -1.07 -14.13 26.24
C THR A 38 -0.58 -13.25 25.08
N ALA A 39 0.69 -13.29 24.71
CA ALA A 39 1.21 -12.42 23.65
C ALA A 39 0.90 -12.88 22.21
N ASP A 40 0.46 -14.13 22.01
CA ASP A 40 0.30 -14.73 20.69
C ASP A 40 -1.17 -14.87 20.24
N GLN A 41 -2.16 -14.50 21.07
CA GLN A 41 -3.56 -14.54 20.67
C GLN A 41 -3.98 -13.26 19.96
N GLU A 42 -4.60 -13.43 18.79
CA GLU A 42 -5.22 -12.32 18.06
C GLU A 42 -6.44 -11.79 18.83
N ARG A 43 -6.50 -10.49 19.01
CA ARG A 43 -7.58 -9.79 19.70
C ARG A 43 -8.26 -8.81 18.74
N VAL A 44 -9.58 -8.87 18.64
CA VAL A 44 -10.36 -7.85 17.93
C VAL A 44 -10.40 -6.58 18.78
N LEU A 45 -9.92 -5.47 18.24
CA LEU A 45 -9.92 -4.15 18.87
C LEU A 45 -11.17 -3.36 18.53
N GLY A 46 -11.66 -3.51 17.29
CA GLY A 46 -12.83 -2.80 16.82
C GLY A 46 -13.32 -3.35 15.49
N GLU A 47 -14.59 -3.08 15.23
CA GLU A 47 -15.27 -3.46 14.01
C GLU A 47 -16.27 -2.39 13.62
N GLY A 48 -16.50 -2.23 12.31
CA GLY A 48 -17.48 -1.29 11.79
C GLY A 48 -17.95 -1.70 10.40
N ARG A 49 -19.18 -1.26 10.07
CA ARG A 49 -19.76 -1.45 8.74
C ARG A 49 -20.25 -0.12 8.21
N SER A 50 -19.87 0.15 6.98
CA SER A 50 -20.38 1.27 6.21
C SER A 50 -21.06 0.77 4.93
N ARG A 51 -21.53 1.68 4.11
CA ARG A 51 -21.97 1.33 2.75
C ARG A 51 -20.83 0.91 1.80
N TYR A 52 -19.59 1.12 2.21
CA TYR A 52 -18.41 0.84 1.40
C TYR A 52 -17.74 -0.48 1.80
N ASN A 53 -17.49 -0.66 3.12
CA ASN A 53 -16.71 -1.78 3.62
C ASN A 53 -17.28 -2.34 4.93
N HIS A 54 -16.96 -3.61 5.18
CA HIS A 54 -16.99 -4.20 6.51
C HIS A 54 -15.52 -4.26 6.99
N VAL A 55 -15.20 -3.49 8.02
CA VAL A 55 -13.84 -3.26 8.49
C VAL A 55 -13.67 -3.85 9.88
N ARG A 56 -12.59 -4.58 10.12
CA ARG A 56 -12.21 -5.11 11.44
C ARG A 56 -10.76 -4.74 11.72
N VAL A 57 -10.49 -4.36 12.96
CA VAL A 57 -9.13 -4.14 13.47
C VAL A 57 -8.79 -5.23 14.45
N VAL A 58 -7.69 -5.92 14.20
CA VAL A 58 -7.14 -6.95 15.08
C VAL A 58 -5.75 -6.57 15.56
N GLU A 59 -5.36 -7.08 16.72
CA GLU A 59 -4.04 -6.89 17.30
C GLU A 59 -3.44 -8.24 17.69
N ARG A 60 -2.17 -8.42 17.34
CA ARG A 60 -1.35 -9.55 17.77
C ARG A 60 -0.01 -9.02 18.23
N GLY A 61 0.28 -9.14 19.52
CA GLY A 61 1.44 -8.47 20.12
C GLY A 61 1.33 -6.96 19.95
N THR A 62 2.33 -6.35 19.33
CA THR A 62 2.36 -4.91 18.99
C THR A 62 1.84 -4.59 17.60
N VAL A 63 1.50 -5.61 16.81
CA VAL A 63 1.07 -5.45 15.41
C VAL A 63 -0.45 -5.30 15.36
N ARG A 64 -0.91 -4.20 14.77
CA ARG A 64 -2.33 -3.96 14.44
C ARG A 64 -2.55 -4.12 12.96
N THR A 65 -3.61 -4.85 12.61
CA THR A 65 -4.01 -5.09 11.24
C THR A 65 -5.44 -4.60 11.03
N MET A 66 -5.64 -3.78 10.00
CA MET A 66 -6.95 -3.44 9.48
C MET A 66 -7.30 -4.44 8.38
N LEU A 67 -8.46 -5.07 8.51
CA LEU A 67 -8.97 -6.07 7.60
C LEU A 67 -10.25 -5.56 6.94
N PHE A 68 -10.34 -5.70 5.62
CA PHE A 68 -11.61 -5.61 4.90
C PHE A 68 -12.19 -7.01 4.75
N ILE A 69 -13.46 -7.16 5.09
CA ILE A 69 -14.17 -8.44 5.08
C ILE A 69 -15.18 -8.42 3.94
N ALA A 70 -14.98 -9.26 2.94
CA ALA A 70 -15.91 -9.43 1.84
C ALA A 70 -17.21 -10.13 2.29
N ASN A 71 -18.25 -10.08 1.44
CA ASN A 71 -19.54 -10.69 1.74
C ASN A 71 -19.49 -12.22 1.91
N ASP A 72 -18.51 -12.87 1.30
CA ASP A 72 -18.24 -14.32 1.43
C ASP A 72 -17.39 -14.67 2.67
N GLY A 73 -17.03 -13.67 3.49
CA GLY A 73 -16.18 -13.83 4.66
C GLY A 73 -14.67 -13.76 4.37
N THR A 74 -14.26 -13.64 3.12
CA THR A 74 -12.83 -13.47 2.76
C THR A 74 -12.30 -12.19 3.38
N GLN A 75 -11.12 -12.28 4.01
CA GLN A 75 -10.46 -11.16 4.66
C GLN A 75 -9.27 -10.68 3.83
N TYR A 76 -9.17 -9.38 3.64
CA TYR A 76 -8.06 -8.70 2.97
C TYR A 76 -7.34 -7.80 3.95
N ILE A 77 -6.01 -7.90 3.98
CA ILE A 77 -5.17 -6.99 4.75
C ILE A 77 -5.12 -5.66 4.00
N GLU A 78 -5.72 -4.65 4.60
CA GLU A 78 -5.67 -3.28 4.08
C GLU A 78 -4.46 -2.54 4.62
N THR A 79 -4.20 -2.68 5.90
CA THR A 79 -3.10 -2.00 6.57
C THR A 79 -2.55 -2.86 7.69
N ARG A 80 -1.24 -2.79 7.87
CA ARG A 80 -0.54 -3.47 8.97
C ARG A 80 0.52 -2.52 9.53
N VAL A 81 0.47 -2.31 10.84
CA VAL A 81 1.36 -1.39 11.56
C VAL A 81 1.82 -2.03 12.87
N ASP A 82 3.10 -2.06 13.10
CA ASP A 82 3.66 -2.27 14.44
C ASP A 82 3.58 -0.94 15.21
N VAL A 83 2.65 -0.85 16.18
CA VAL A 83 2.42 0.38 16.94
C VAL A 83 3.55 0.71 17.92
N ALA A 84 4.44 -0.24 18.21
CA ALA A 84 5.68 0.01 18.97
C ALA A 84 6.79 0.58 18.06
N HIS A 85 6.72 0.34 16.76
CA HIS A 85 7.73 0.76 15.77
C HIS A 85 7.09 1.49 14.58
N ARG A 86 6.32 2.53 14.84
CA ARG A 86 5.57 3.31 13.83
C ARG A 86 6.44 3.94 12.74
N ARG A 87 7.74 4.08 12.99
CA ARG A 87 8.72 4.59 12.03
C ARG A 87 9.21 3.52 11.05
N SER A 88 8.50 2.42 10.89
CA SER A 88 8.77 1.37 9.91
C SER A 88 7.51 1.02 9.10
N LEU A 89 7.73 0.60 7.85
CA LEU A 89 6.69 0.14 6.94
C LEU A 89 6.74 -1.39 6.83
N ASP A 90 5.70 -2.06 7.30
CA ASP A 90 5.63 -3.53 7.28
C ASP A 90 5.37 -4.09 5.86
N LEU A 91 4.50 -3.43 5.10
CA LEU A 91 4.15 -3.89 3.76
C LEU A 91 5.15 -3.41 2.71
N ASP A 92 5.62 -4.35 1.87
CA ASP A 92 6.57 -4.06 0.78
C ASP A 92 6.05 -3.00 -0.21
N VAL A 93 4.76 -3.00 -0.49
CA VAL A 93 4.13 -1.99 -1.35
C VAL A 93 4.37 -0.57 -0.83
N PHE A 94 4.21 -0.34 0.47
CA PHE A 94 4.44 0.99 1.05
C PHE A 94 5.91 1.41 1.00
N ARG A 95 6.83 0.46 1.23
CA ARG A 95 8.27 0.72 1.03
C ARG A 95 8.57 1.07 -0.43
N THR A 96 7.92 0.38 -1.38
CA THR A 96 8.12 0.66 -2.82
C THR A 96 7.54 2.02 -3.21
N MET A 97 6.44 2.47 -2.59
CA MET A 97 5.85 3.79 -2.86
C MET A 97 6.75 4.96 -2.42
N LEU A 98 7.76 4.73 -1.58
CA LEU A 98 8.81 5.72 -1.32
C LEU A 98 9.62 6.09 -2.57
N ALA A 99 9.45 5.37 -3.67
CA ALA A 99 10.00 5.74 -4.99
C ALA A 99 9.56 7.15 -5.44
N GLY A 100 8.44 7.67 -4.93
CA GLY A 100 8.05 9.07 -5.10
C GLY A 100 9.16 10.04 -4.69
N PHE A 101 9.83 9.76 -3.57
CA PHE A 101 10.96 10.57 -3.08
C PHE A 101 12.25 10.35 -3.90
N VAL A 102 12.41 9.22 -4.57
CA VAL A 102 13.53 9.01 -5.50
C VAL A 102 13.40 9.92 -6.72
N VAL A 103 12.16 10.21 -7.16
CA VAL A 103 11.89 11.10 -8.29
C VAL A 103 11.78 12.55 -7.85
N HIS A 104 11.13 12.83 -6.72
CA HIS A 104 10.94 14.16 -6.13
C HIS A 104 11.39 14.16 -4.67
N PRO A 105 12.67 14.49 -4.37
CA PRO A 105 13.29 14.18 -3.06
C PRO A 105 12.81 15.08 -1.91
N GLU A 106 12.23 16.25 -2.17
CA GLU A 106 11.90 17.25 -1.15
C GLU A 106 10.45 17.77 -1.26
N PRO A 107 9.43 16.90 -1.22
CA PRO A 107 8.05 17.38 -1.19
C PRO A 107 7.76 18.06 0.15
N ARG A 108 7.05 19.18 0.11
CA ARG A 108 6.57 19.92 1.30
C ARG A 108 5.10 19.68 1.57
N ARG A 109 4.34 19.37 0.54
CA ARG A 109 2.91 19.10 0.62
C ARG A 109 2.60 17.79 -0.08
N ILE A 110 2.09 16.84 0.68
CA ILE A 110 1.69 15.51 0.18
C ILE A 110 0.19 15.31 0.39
N LEU A 111 -0.48 14.84 -0.65
CA LEU A 111 -1.85 14.34 -0.59
C LEU A 111 -1.82 12.83 -0.78
N VAL A 112 -2.51 12.10 0.09
CA VAL A 112 -2.72 10.65 -0.03
C VAL A 112 -4.20 10.40 -0.31
N LEU A 113 -4.51 9.84 -1.46
CA LEU A 113 -5.84 9.40 -1.81
C LEU A 113 -5.99 7.91 -1.45
N GLY A 114 -6.74 7.64 -0.39
CA GLY A 114 -6.81 6.40 0.36
C GLY A 114 -6.07 6.53 1.69
N LEU A 115 -6.75 6.26 2.80
CA LEU A 115 -6.15 6.30 4.14
C LEU A 115 -5.81 4.90 4.65
N GLY A 116 -6.77 3.97 4.53
CA GLY A 116 -6.70 2.69 5.22
C GLY A 116 -6.48 2.88 6.72
N GLY A 117 -5.57 2.15 7.33
CA GLY A 117 -5.15 2.39 8.72
C GLY A 117 -4.16 3.54 8.88
N GLY A 118 -3.82 4.27 7.82
CA GLY A 118 -2.91 5.40 7.88
C GLY A 118 -1.43 5.05 8.00
N ALA A 119 -1.02 3.84 7.58
CA ALA A 119 0.39 3.41 7.69
C ALA A 119 1.33 4.32 6.90
N LEU A 120 1.05 4.54 5.63
CA LEU A 120 1.91 5.37 4.77
C LEU A 120 1.88 6.85 5.15
N PRO A 121 0.72 7.52 5.31
CA PRO A 121 0.69 8.91 5.74
C PRO A 121 1.23 9.09 7.17
N GLY A 122 0.98 8.18 8.11
CA GLY A 122 1.54 8.22 9.45
C GLY A 122 3.07 8.10 9.45
N TYR A 123 3.62 7.22 8.61
CA TYR A 123 5.05 7.10 8.41
C TYR A 123 5.68 8.40 7.89
N PHE A 124 5.04 9.07 6.90
CA PHE A 124 5.51 10.36 6.40
C PHE A 124 5.48 11.43 7.50
N HIS A 125 4.39 11.50 8.25
CA HIS A 125 4.22 12.46 9.32
C HIS A 125 5.31 12.34 10.39
N GLU A 126 5.65 11.12 10.79
CA GLU A 126 6.67 10.85 11.80
C GLU A 126 8.12 11.02 11.30
N ARG A 127 8.34 10.81 9.99
CA ARG A 127 9.68 10.85 9.40
C ARG A 127 10.08 12.20 8.82
N LEU A 128 9.11 13.02 8.45
CA LEU A 128 9.32 14.24 7.68
C LEU A 128 8.81 15.47 8.43
N PRO A 129 9.55 15.98 9.42
CA PRO A 129 9.15 17.19 10.15
C PRO A 129 8.90 18.36 9.23
N GLY A 130 7.81 19.08 9.44
CA GLY A 130 7.40 20.24 8.63
C GLY A 130 6.65 19.90 7.34
N LEU A 131 6.41 18.60 7.06
CA LEU A 131 5.56 18.18 5.97
C LEU A 131 4.11 18.60 6.24
N GLN A 132 3.44 19.16 5.22
CA GLN A 132 2.00 19.33 5.21
C GLN A 132 1.35 18.12 4.53
N LEU A 133 0.62 17.34 5.29
CA LEU A 133 0.04 16.08 4.88
C LEU A 133 -1.48 16.14 4.89
N GLU A 134 -2.09 15.73 3.80
CA GLU A 134 -3.52 15.52 3.70
C GLU A 134 -3.79 14.09 3.26
N ALA A 135 -4.79 13.44 3.87
CA ALA A 135 -5.27 12.13 3.46
C ALA A 135 -6.78 12.19 3.22
N VAL A 136 -7.26 11.47 2.22
CA VAL A 136 -8.67 11.42 1.85
C VAL A 136 -9.12 9.97 1.81
N ASP A 137 -10.20 9.66 2.52
CA ASP A 137 -10.84 8.35 2.43
C ASP A 137 -12.35 8.53 2.29
N ILE A 138 -12.97 7.68 1.48
CA ILE A 138 -14.41 7.75 1.25
C ILE A 138 -15.21 7.14 2.41
N ASP A 139 -14.58 6.29 3.21
CA ASP A 139 -15.24 5.50 4.23
C ASP A 139 -15.05 6.10 5.64
N PRO A 140 -16.10 6.68 6.25
CA PRO A 140 -16.01 7.25 7.59
C PRO A 140 -15.67 6.21 8.68
N GLU A 141 -16.00 4.92 8.48
CA GLU A 141 -15.63 3.86 9.42
C GLU A 141 -14.13 3.53 9.35
N VAL A 142 -13.53 3.56 8.16
CA VAL A 142 -12.07 3.45 8.00
C VAL A 142 -11.39 4.57 8.77
N VAL A 143 -11.80 5.83 8.55
CA VAL A 143 -11.23 6.99 9.25
C VAL A 143 -11.40 6.88 10.77
N ARG A 144 -12.60 6.52 11.24
CA ARG A 144 -12.87 6.35 12.67
C ARG A 144 -11.98 5.30 13.33
N LEU A 145 -11.82 4.14 12.67
CA LEU A 145 -10.99 3.04 13.17
C LEU A 145 -9.50 3.36 13.07
N ALA A 146 -9.06 4.06 12.02
CA ALA A 146 -7.69 4.54 11.88
C ALA A 146 -7.31 5.51 13.01
N GLN A 147 -8.18 6.46 13.32
CA GLN A 147 -8.00 7.39 14.44
C GLN A 147 -8.05 6.71 15.81
N ALA A 148 -8.89 5.69 15.98
CA ALA A 148 -9.02 5.00 17.26
C ALA A 148 -7.84 4.07 17.55
N PHE A 149 -7.28 3.41 16.53
CA PHE A 149 -6.38 2.29 16.74
C PHE A 149 -5.00 2.42 16.06
N PHE A 150 -4.84 3.28 15.06
CA PHE A 150 -3.59 3.39 14.31
C PHE A 150 -2.85 4.71 14.51
N GLY A 151 -3.35 5.58 15.42
CA GLY A 151 -2.71 6.84 15.77
C GLY A 151 -2.80 7.91 14.69
N VAL A 152 -3.74 7.77 13.77
CA VAL A 152 -4.10 8.86 12.87
C VAL A 152 -4.67 10.02 13.69
N PRO A 153 -4.12 11.26 13.58
CA PRO A 153 -4.57 12.37 14.40
C PRO A 153 -5.99 12.80 14.02
N LYS A 154 -6.71 13.34 15.03
CA LYS A 154 -8.04 13.96 14.80
C LYS A 154 -7.91 15.45 14.46
N ASP A 155 -7.03 16.13 15.17
CA ASP A 155 -6.84 17.57 15.11
C ASP A 155 -5.35 17.91 15.08
N ASP A 156 -4.73 17.72 13.91
CA ASP A 156 -3.35 18.13 13.67
C ASP A 156 -3.30 19.01 12.42
N PRO A 157 -2.87 20.27 12.50
CA PRO A 157 -2.83 21.15 11.35
C PRO A 157 -1.84 20.72 10.28
N SER A 158 -0.84 19.89 10.64
CA SER A 158 0.15 19.36 9.70
C SER A 158 -0.24 18.02 9.09
N TYR A 159 -1.25 17.33 9.66
CA TYR A 159 -1.80 16.08 9.14
C TYR A 159 -3.33 16.10 9.18
N ARG A 160 -3.96 16.46 8.09
CA ARG A 160 -5.43 16.53 7.98
C ARG A 160 -6.00 15.31 7.29
N VAL A 161 -7.14 14.82 7.81
CA VAL A 161 -7.89 13.71 7.20
C VAL A 161 -9.27 14.20 6.77
N HIS A 162 -9.64 13.87 5.53
CA HIS A 162 -10.91 14.26 4.93
C HIS A 162 -11.73 13.01 4.60
N VAL A 163 -13.02 13.01 5.00
CA VAL A 163 -13.97 11.98 4.59
C VAL A 163 -14.66 12.43 3.30
N ALA A 164 -14.19 11.96 2.16
CA ALA A 164 -14.69 12.36 0.85
C ALA A 164 -14.33 11.33 -0.22
N ASP A 165 -15.07 11.34 -1.34
CA ASP A 165 -14.59 10.73 -2.59
C ASP A 165 -13.33 11.47 -3.08
N ALA A 166 -12.29 10.71 -3.43
CA ALA A 166 -10.98 11.25 -3.81
C ALA A 166 -11.04 12.22 -4.99
N ARG A 167 -11.83 11.88 -6.02
CA ARG A 167 -11.98 12.72 -7.22
C ARG A 167 -12.77 13.98 -6.94
N LEU A 168 -13.89 13.86 -6.19
CA LEU A 168 -14.68 15.02 -5.77
C LEU A 168 -13.88 15.96 -4.87
N PHE A 169 -13.00 15.42 -4.01
CA PHE A 169 -12.09 16.23 -3.21
C PHE A 169 -11.17 17.07 -4.09
N LEU A 170 -10.51 16.47 -5.08
CA LEU A 170 -9.64 17.19 -6.03
C LEU A 170 -10.39 18.27 -6.81
N GLN A 171 -11.62 17.97 -7.26
CA GLN A 171 -12.45 18.91 -8.01
C GLN A 171 -12.85 20.13 -7.18
N ARG A 172 -13.17 19.92 -5.89
CA ARG A 172 -13.63 20.95 -4.97
C ARG A 172 -12.51 21.74 -4.28
N ALA A 173 -11.27 21.25 -4.33
CA ALA A 173 -10.14 21.96 -3.77
C ALA A 173 -9.97 23.33 -4.43
N PRO A 174 -9.53 24.39 -3.70
CA PRO A 174 -9.23 25.68 -4.25
C PRO A 174 -8.40 25.59 -5.54
N THR A 175 -8.68 26.46 -6.50
CA THR A 175 -8.07 26.37 -7.84
C THR A 175 -6.55 26.54 -7.86
N ASP A 176 -6.01 27.23 -6.85
CA ASP A 176 -4.58 27.47 -6.63
C ASP A 176 -3.91 26.42 -5.73
N GLN A 177 -4.70 25.54 -5.10
CA GLN A 177 -4.14 24.49 -4.24
C GLN A 177 -3.38 23.45 -5.07
N ARG A 178 -2.13 23.19 -4.67
CA ARG A 178 -1.21 22.26 -5.30
C ARG A 178 -0.50 21.42 -4.26
N TRP A 179 -0.11 20.19 -4.67
CA TRP A 179 0.70 19.27 -3.89
C TRP A 179 1.97 18.91 -4.66
N ASP A 180 3.06 18.74 -3.95
CA ASP A 180 4.34 18.31 -4.53
C ASP A 180 4.30 16.81 -4.86
N MET A 181 3.51 16.06 -4.08
CA MET A 181 3.29 14.64 -4.31
C MET A 181 1.83 14.28 -4.05
N ILE A 182 1.22 13.55 -4.97
CA ILE A 182 -0.12 12.96 -4.80
C ILE A 182 0.02 11.44 -4.89
N VAL A 183 -0.28 10.75 -3.79
CA VAL A 183 -0.23 9.29 -3.69
C VAL A 183 -1.61 8.73 -3.99
N LEU A 184 -1.67 7.81 -4.95
CA LEU A 184 -2.89 7.15 -5.41
C LEU A 184 -2.93 5.73 -4.86
N ASP A 185 -3.58 5.53 -3.72
CA ASP A 185 -3.68 4.25 -3.00
C ASP A 185 -5.12 4.00 -2.52
N ALA A 186 -6.11 4.45 -3.30
CA ALA A 186 -7.53 4.30 -2.99
C ALA A 186 -8.05 2.96 -3.51
N PHE A 187 -8.16 1.99 -2.62
CA PHE A 187 -8.67 0.66 -2.92
C PHE A 187 -10.07 0.43 -2.33
N ARG A 188 -10.87 -0.41 -3.00
CA ARG A 188 -12.07 -1.04 -2.47
C ARG A 188 -11.88 -2.55 -2.56
N GLY A 189 -11.50 -3.17 -1.43
CA GLY A 189 -10.99 -4.53 -1.44
C GLY A 189 -9.69 -4.60 -2.26
N VAL A 190 -9.67 -5.40 -3.32
CA VAL A 190 -8.49 -5.56 -4.19
C VAL A 190 -8.48 -4.64 -5.41
N GLN A 191 -9.39 -3.67 -5.50
CA GLN A 191 -9.58 -2.86 -6.70
C GLN A 191 -9.57 -1.37 -6.44
N VAL A 192 -8.95 -0.64 -7.36
CA VAL A 192 -9.14 0.80 -7.48
C VAL A 192 -10.46 1.06 -8.22
N PRO A 193 -11.36 1.90 -7.68
CA PRO A 193 -12.58 2.31 -8.36
C PRO A 193 -12.30 2.92 -9.74
N LEU A 194 -13.12 2.58 -10.74
CA LEU A 194 -12.84 2.92 -12.14
C LEU A 194 -12.79 4.42 -12.41
N HIS A 195 -13.63 5.21 -11.73
CA HIS A 195 -13.63 6.67 -11.88
C HIS A 195 -12.31 7.32 -11.39
N LEU A 196 -11.46 6.56 -10.68
CA LEU A 196 -10.10 6.92 -10.26
C LEU A 196 -9.01 6.32 -11.17
N LYS A 197 -9.37 5.78 -12.34
CA LYS A 197 -8.44 5.14 -13.28
C LYS A 197 -8.45 5.79 -14.65
N THR A 198 -9.34 6.75 -14.91
CA THR A 198 -9.55 7.36 -16.23
C THR A 198 -8.51 8.43 -16.54
N ALA A 199 -8.31 8.70 -17.82
CA ALA A 199 -7.42 9.78 -18.28
C ALA A 199 -7.87 11.15 -17.76
N GLU A 200 -9.18 11.36 -17.64
CA GLU A 200 -9.79 12.57 -17.09
C GLU A 200 -9.41 12.74 -15.60
N PHE A 201 -9.52 11.66 -14.79
CA PHE A 201 -9.08 11.68 -13.39
C PHE A 201 -7.58 11.98 -13.28
N HIS A 202 -6.74 11.28 -14.04
CA HIS A 202 -5.30 11.55 -14.04
C HIS A 202 -4.98 12.98 -14.53
N GLY A 203 -5.77 13.53 -15.45
CA GLY A 203 -5.70 14.94 -15.85
C GLY A 203 -6.04 15.90 -14.70
N GLU A 204 -7.04 15.56 -13.88
CA GLU A 204 -7.39 16.33 -12.68
C GLU A 204 -6.25 16.26 -11.64
N VAL A 205 -5.69 15.06 -11.40
CA VAL A 205 -4.50 14.88 -10.54
C VAL A 205 -3.33 15.71 -11.05
N SER A 206 -3.01 15.63 -12.35
CA SER A 206 -1.89 16.37 -12.95
C SER A 206 -2.02 17.88 -12.78
N LYS A 207 -3.25 18.43 -12.91
CA LYS A 207 -3.53 19.86 -12.68
C LYS A 207 -3.34 20.28 -11.22
N ARG A 208 -3.38 19.35 -10.29
CA ARG A 208 -3.20 19.60 -8.84
C ARG A 208 -1.76 19.36 -8.37
N LEU A 209 -0.87 18.91 -9.24
CA LEU A 209 0.55 18.86 -8.94
C LEU A 209 1.19 20.25 -8.99
N ALA A 210 2.07 20.52 -8.05
CA ALA A 210 2.97 21.67 -8.11
C ALA A 210 3.95 21.52 -9.29
N PRO A 211 4.59 22.60 -9.76
CA PRO A 211 5.65 22.49 -10.76
C PRO A 211 6.74 21.48 -10.33
N GLY A 212 7.01 20.49 -11.16
CA GLY A 212 7.93 19.38 -10.84
C GLY A 212 7.37 18.31 -9.90
N GLY A 213 6.13 18.45 -9.46
CA GLY A 213 5.48 17.47 -8.59
C GLY A 213 5.20 16.13 -9.28
N VAL A 214 4.87 15.12 -8.47
CA VAL A 214 4.70 13.74 -8.93
C VAL A 214 3.42 13.11 -8.39
N ALA A 215 2.79 12.26 -9.21
CA ALA A 215 1.78 11.31 -8.77
C ALA A 215 2.43 9.93 -8.57
N VAL A 216 2.13 9.28 -7.46
CA VAL A 216 2.65 7.95 -7.10
C VAL A 216 1.49 6.97 -7.07
N ALA A 217 1.45 6.02 -7.99
CA ALA A 217 0.36 5.07 -8.10
C ALA A 217 0.82 3.65 -7.78
N ASN A 218 0.06 2.95 -6.93
CA ASN A 218 0.22 1.52 -6.71
C ASN A 218 -0.58 0.74 -7.75
N LEU A 219 0.11 -0.06 -8.57
CA LEU A 219 -0.49 -0.85 -9.64
C LEU A 219 -0.22 -2.34 -9.43
N HIS A 220 -1.28 -3.16 -9.45
CA HIS A 220 -1.17 -4.61 -9.43
C HIS A 220 -0.81 -5.13 -10.82
N ASN A 221 0.46 -5.45 -11.06
CA ASN A 221 0.99 -5.83 -12.38
C ASN A 221 0.56 -7.24 -12.85
N VAL A 222 -0.06 -8.01 -11.97
CA VAL A 222 -0.60 -9.35 -12.26
C VAL A 222 -2.07 -9.33 -12.70
N THR A 223 -2.71 -8.15 -12.79
CA THR A 223 -4.10 -8.01 -13.17
C THR A 223 -4.27 -7.71 -14.65
N ARG A 224 -5.44 -8.05 -15.22
CA ARG A 224 -5.78 -7.74 -16.61
C ARG A 224 -5.93 -6.24 -16.86
N MET A 225 -6.16 -5.44 -15.81
CA MET A 225 -6.28 -3.99 -15.91
C MET A 225 -4.93 -3.29 -15.99
N TYR A 226 -3.84 -3.94 -15.60
CA TYR A 226 -2.51 -3.34 -15.58
C TYR A 226 -2.09 -2.69 -16.92
N PRO A 227 -2.25 -3.33 -18.09
CA PRO A 227 -1.94 -2.69 -19.35
C PRO A 227 -2.77 -1.42 -19.62
N HIS A 228 -4.06 -1.43 -19.25
CA HIS A 228 -4.94 -0.28 -19.38
C HIS A 228 -4.52 0.88 -18.45
N ASP A 229 -4.19 0.57 -17.19
CA ASP A 229 -3.68 1.56 -16.22
C ASP A 229 -2.40 2.23 -16.74
N ARG A 230 -1.48 1.43 -17.28
CA ARG A 230 -0.20 1.91 -17.82
C ARG A 230 -0.39 2.82 -19.04
N GLU A 231 -1.25 2.42 -19.98
CA GLU A 231 -1.57 3.25 -21.16
C GLU A 231 -2.26 4.54 -20.76
N THR A 232 -3.20 4.47 -19.80
CA THR A 232 -3.95 5.62 -19.33
C THR A 232 -3.06 6.66 -18.68
N ILE A 233 -2.17 6.24 -17.76
CA ILE A 233 -1.25 7.15 -17.10
C ILE A 233 -0.22 7.71 -18.10
N ALA A 234 0.31 6.88 -19.00
CA ALA A 234 1.26 7.30 -20.02
C ALA A 234 0.65 8.29 -21.04
N ALA A 235 -0.68 8.27 -21.26
CA ALA A 235 -1.38 9.22 -22.10
C ALA A 235 -1.51 10.64 -21.48
N VAL A 236 -1.34 10.75 -20.15
CA VAL A 236 -1.51 12.01 -19.42
C VAL A 236 -0.19 12.63 -19.00
N TYR A 237 0.78 11.79 -18.57
CA TYR A 237 2.03 12.29 -18.02
C TYR A 237 3.19 12.10 -19.01
N PRO A 238 4.01 13.14 -19.23
CA PRO A 238 5.14 13.06 -20.14
C PRO A 238 6.28 12.16 -19.64
N SER A 239 6.37 11.93 -18.34
CA SER A 239 7.41 11.10 -17.73
C SER A 239 6.81 10.13 -16.71
N CYS A 240 7.11 8.83 -16.88
CA CYS A 240 6.70 7.78 -15.95
C CYS A 240 7.91 6.92 -15.56
N TYR A 241 8.05 6.64 -14.25
CA TYR A 241 9.11 5.83 -13.67
C TYR A 241 8.49 4.63 -12.98
N SER A 242 8.93 3.43 -13.35
CA SER A 242 8.40 2.18 -12.82
C SER A 242 9.37 1.54 -11.83
N PHE A 243 8.87 1.19 -10.65
CA PHE A 243 9.63 0.52 -9.61
C PHE A 243 8.90 -0.77 -9.22
N LEU A 244 9.58 -1.90 -9.35
CA LEU A 244 9.00 -3.20 -9.02
C LEU A 244 9.06 -3.44 -7.51
N SER A 245 7.98 -3.97 -6.92
CA SER A 245 7.98 -4.45 -5.54
C SER A 245 8.93 -5.63 -5.36
N GLU A 246 9.39 -5.91 -4.14
CA GLU A 246 10.27 -7.06 -3.86
C GLU A 246 9.57 -8.38 -4.16
N ALA A 247 8.27 -8.45 -3.85
CA ALA A 247 7.43 -9.59 -4.18
C ALA A 247 7.16 -9.76 -5.68
N GLY A 248 7.43 -8.73 -6.51
CA GLY A 248 7.30 -8.78 -7.97
C GLY A 248 5.87 -8.75 -8.50
N ASN A 249 4.84 -8.60 -7.66
CA ASN A 249 3.44 -8.61 -8.04
C ASN A 249 2.78 -7.22 -8.11
N GLN A 250 3.54 -6.19 -7.75
CA GLN A 250 3.09 -4.78 -7.80
C GLN A 250 4.16 -3.91 -8.43
N THR A 251 3.71 -2.86 -9.09
CA THR A 251 4.56 -1.81 -9.66
C THR A 251 4.14 -0.48 -9.08
N THR A 252 5.04 0.20 -8.39
CA THR A 252 4.86 1.61 -8.08
C THR A 252 5.22 2.43 -9.32
N LEU A 253 4.26 3.16 -9.83
CA LEU A 253 4.45 4.08 -10.95
C LEU A 253 4.51 5.51 -10.44
N VAL A 254 5.65 6.15 -10.63
CA VAL A 254 5.81 7.59 -10.34
C VAL A 254 5.68 8.35 -11.65
N ALA A 255 4.59 9.13 -11.77
CA ALA A 255 4.27 9.92 -12.95
C ALA A 255 4.55 11.40 -12.68
N SER A 256 5.29 12.06 -13.57
CA SER A 256 5.65 13.47 -13.42
C SER A 256 5.13 14.30 -14.57
N ALA A 257 4.61 15.47 -14.25
CA ALA A 257 4.25 16.50 -15.23
C ALA A 257 5.48 17.24 -15.80
N ALA A 258 6.67 17.03 -15.24
CA ALA A 258 7.89 17.64 -15.74
C ALA A 258 8.25 17.05 -17.13
N PRO A 259 8.57 17.90 -18.12
CA PRO A 259 8.90 17.43 -19.47
C PRO A 259 10.25 16.69 -19.53
N ALA A 260 11.19 17.05 -18.66
CA ALA A 260 12.50 16.44 -18.60
C ALA A 260 12.48 15.19 -17.70
N ARG A 261 12.85 14.04 -18.28
CA ARG A 261 12.95 12.78 -17.56
C ARG A 261 14.29 12.68 -16.83
N LEU A 262 14.27 12.28 -15.56
CA LEU A 262 15.49 11.99 -14.81
C LEU A 262 16.15 10.71 -15.34
N GLY A 263 17.46 10.76 -15.51
CA GLY A 263 18.25 9.56 -15.81
C GLY A 263 18.57 8.75 -14.55
N VAL A 264 19.05 7.52 -14.74
CA VAL A 264 19.38 6.58 -13.64
C VAL A 264 20.38 7.19 -12.64
N TYR A 265 21.33 7.98 -13.10
CA TYR A 265 22.31 8.64 -12.21
C TYR A 265 21.64 9.67 -11.29
N ALA A 266 20.68 10.46 -11.80
CA ALA A 266 19.92 11.42 -11.00
C ALA A 266 19.03 10.71 -9.97
N LEU A 267 18.35 9.63 -10.36
CA LEU A 267 17.55 8.81 -9.43
C LEU A 267 18.42 8.25 -8.29
N ARG A 268 19.61 7.73 -8.59
CA ARG A 268 20.54 7.24 -7.57
C ARG A 268 21.11 8.36 -6.70
N ALA A 269 21.37 9.54 -7.26
CA ALA A 269 21.81 10.70 -6.49
C ALA A 269 20.72 11.14 -5.49
N ASN A 270 19.48 11.24 -5.95
CA ASN A 270 18.33 11.53 -5.10
C ASN A 270 18.16 10.48 -3.99
N ALA A 271 18.26 9.19 -4.33
CA ALA A 271 18.17 8.12 -3.35
C ALA A 271 19.23 8.23 -2.24
N ARG A 272 20.49 8.57 -2.58
CA ARG A 272 21.55 8.84 -1.59
C ARG A 272 21.21 10.05 -0.71
N GLN A 273 20.69 11.13 -1.31
CA GLN A 273 20.34 12.36 -0.60
C GLN A 273 19.26 12.09 0.46
N ILE A 274 18.24 11.28 0.12
CA ILE A 274 17.11 11.03 1.00
C ILE A 274 17.33 9.87 1.97
N GLN A 275 18.34 9.00 1.77
CA GLN A 275 18.62 7.84 2.61
C GLN A 275 18.62 8.14 4.13
N PRO A 276 19.19 9.25 4.62
CA PRO A 276 19.19 9.55 6.06
C PRO A 276 17.80 9.81 6.65
N ARG A 277 16.80 10.14 5.81
CA ARG A 277 15.40 10.33 6.25
C ARG A 277 14.63 9.01 6.36
N PHE A 278 15.08 7.98 5.63
CA PHE A 278 14.47 6.66 5.51
C PHE A 278 15.48 5.58 5.87
N ASP A 279 15.96 5.60 7.14
CA ASP A 279 17.03 4.73 7.63
C ASP A 279 16.61 3.24 7.77
N ASP A 280 15.31 2.97 7.75
CA ASP A 280 14.71 1.63 7.78
C ASP A 280 14.47 1.03 6.39
N VAL A 281 14.69 1.80 5.30
CA VAL A 281 14.49 1.37 3.92
C VAL A 281 15.75 1.62 3.10
N ASP A 282 16.21 0.62 2.36
CA ASP A 282 17.31 0.78 1.38
C ASP A 282 16.83 1.59 0.16
N MET A 283 16.97 2.91 0.23
CA MET A 283 16.58 3.81 -0.86
C MET A 283 17.43 3.63 -2.12
N LEU A 284 18.70 3.19 -1.99
CA LEU A 284 19.55 2.87 -3.16
C LEU A 284 19.09 1.57 -3.82
N GLY A 285 18.77 0.55 -3.03
CA GLY A 285 18.16 -0.68 -3.52
C GLY A 285 16.81 -0.43 -4.17
N LEU A 286 15.98 0.45 -3.59
CA LEU A 286 14.73 0.89 -4.22
C LEU A 286 14.97 1.58 -5.56
N ALA A 287 15.92 2.52 -5.64
CA ALA A 287 16.28 3.17 -6.91
C ALA A 287 16.85 2.18 -7.94
N ALA A 288 17.51 1.11 -7.51
CA ALA A 288 18.01 0.06 -8.39
C ALA A 288 16.89 -0.81 -8.98
N ARG A 289 15.71 -0.86 -8.36
CA ARG A 289 14.51 -1.55 -8.89
C ARG A 289 13.76 -0.74 -9.96
N TYR A 290 14.24 0.46 -10.28
CA TYR A 290 13.75 1.22 -11.42
C TYR A 290 13.97 0.47 -12.72
N TYR A 291 12.96 0.42 -13.58
CA TYR A 291 13.08 -0.09 -14.93
C TYR A 291 12.38 0.83 -15.93
N ALA A 292 13.06 1.06 -17.05
CA ALA A 292 12.58 1.93 -18.13
C ALA A 292 11.86 1.15 -19.24
N ARG A 293 12.00 -0.18 -19.24
CA ARG A 293 11.44 -1.03 -20.29
C ARG A 293 9.92 -1.09 -20.17
N ARG A 294 9.23 -1.05 -21.30
CA ARG A 294 7.82 -1.37 -21.38
C ARG A 294 7.62 -2.85 -21.05
N ASP A 295 6.83 -3.14 -20.04
CA ASP A 295 6.52 -4.47 -19.53
C ASP A 295 5.05 -4.86 -19.70
N TRP A 296 4.31 -4.13 -20.54
CA TRP A 296 2.89 -4.38 -20.79
C TRP A 296 2.57 -4.32 -22.29
N GLU A 297 1.53 -5.02 -22.68
CA GLU A 297 0.96 -4.95 -24.02
C GLU A 297 0.19 -3.64 -24.24
N ARG A 298 0.00 -3.25 -25.50
CA ARG A 298 -0.87 -2.12 -25.82
C ARG A 298 -2.28 -2.42 -25.39
N ALA A 299 -2.93 -1.45 -24.74
CA ALA A 299 -4.28 -1.56 -24.24
C ALA A 299 -5.03 -0.23 -24.47
N GLN A 300 -6.32 -0.26 -24.25
CA GLN A 300 -7.15 0.92 -24.37
C GLN A 300 -6.90 1.88 -23.20
N VAL A 301 -6.80 3.17 -23.51
CA VAL A 301 -6.84 4.25 -22.53
C VAL A 301 -8.23 4.29 -21.91
N LEU A 302 -8.31 4.25 -20.58
CA LEU A 302 -9.56 4.34 -19.85
C LEU A 302 -10.05 5.79 -19.84
N ARG A 303 -11.34 5.98 -20.13
CA ARG A 303 -12.00 7.29 -20.15
C ARG A 303 -13.32 7.26 -19.39
N ASP A 304 -13.84 8.44 -19.05
CA ASP A 304 -15.10 8.57 -18.28
C ASP A 304 -16.34 8.09 -19.04
N ASP A 305 -16.29 8.04 -20.37
CA ASP A 305 -17.34 7.56 -21.25
C ASP A 305 -17.35 6.02 -21.43
N PHE A 306 -16.56 5.32 -20.68
CA PHE A 306 -16.49 3.86 -20.68
C PHE A 306 -17.85 3.29 -20.25
N PRO A 307 -18.48 2.36 -21.03
CA PRO A 307 -19.77 1.80 -20.65
C PRO A 307 -19.72 1.14 -19.25
N ALA A 308 -20.64 1.51 -18.36
CA ALA A 308 -20.66 1.02 -16.98
C ALA A 308 -20.64 -0.51 -16.88
N ASP A 309 -21.34 -1.20 -17.80
CA ASP A 309 -21.41 -2.66 -17.84
C ASP A 309 -20.06 -3.31 -18.21
N SER A 310 -19.30 -2.73 -19.15
CA SER A 310 -17.97 -3.23 -19.50
C SER A 310 -16.96 -2.95 -18.39
N LEU A 311 -17.15 -1.90 -17.61
CA LEU A 311 -16.35 -1.57 -16.44
C LEU A 311 -16.64 -2.52 -15.27
N ALA A 312 -17.90 -2.81 -14.98
CA ALA A 312 -18.30 -3.79 -13.97
C ALA A 312 -17.74 -5.18 -14.32
N ALA A 313 -17.90 -5.61 -15.58
CA ALA A 313 -17.36 -6.87 -16.06
C ALA A 313 -15.82 -6.92 -16.07
N ALA A 314 -15.12 -5.81 -16.32
CA ALA A 314 -13.66 -5.72 -16.20
C ALA A 314 -13.24 -5.81 -14.74
N ALA A 315 -13.97 -5.18 -13.84
CA ALA A 315 -13.76 -5.23 -12.40
C ALA A 315 -13.94 -6.65 -11.86
N GLU A 316 -15.01 -7.35 -12.23
CA GLU A 316 -15.22 -8.76 -11.86
C GLU A 316 -14.15 -9.69 -12.42
N ARG A 317 -13.75 -9.50 -13.69
CA ARG A 317 -12.65 -10.28 -14.29
C ARG A 317 -11.31 -10.03 -13.59
N ASN A 318 -11.08 -8.80 -13.15
CA ASN A 318 -9.89 -8.44 -12.38
C ASN A 318 -9.88 -9.14 -11.01
N ASN A 319 -11.01 -9.16 -10.30
CA ASN A 319 -11.20 -9.91 -9.06
C ASN A 319 -10.98 -11.41 -9.26
N GLY A 320 -11.55 -11.99 -10.30
CA GLY A 320 -11.42 -13.41 -10.61
C GLY A 320 -9.98 -13.85 -10.95
N SER A 321 -9.14 -12.96 -11.47
CA SER A 321 -7.73 -13.27 -11.76
C SER A 321 -6.83 -13.16 -10.52
N CYS A 322 -7.16 -12.32 -9.56
CA CYS A 322 -6.47 -12.23 -8.28
C CYS A 322 -6.77 -13.42 -7.35
N LEU A 323 -7.98 -13.98 -7.40
CA LEU A 323 -8.41 -15.08 -6.53
C LEU A 323 -7.64 -16.41 -6.74
N ARG A 324 -6.88 -16.55 -7.84
CA ARG A 324 -6.10 -17.78 -8.12
C ARG A 324 -4.63 -17.72 -7.74
N GLY A 325 -4.12 -16.61 -7.22
CA GLY A 325 -2.69 -16.48 -6.93
C GLY A 325 -2.26 -15.39 -5.96
N CYS A 326 -3.14 -14.47 -5.60
CA CYS A 326 -2.83 -13.40 -4.66
C CYS A 326 -3.24 -13.81 -3.24
N THR A 327 -2.62 -14.84 -2.70
CA THR A 327 -2.60 -15.02 -1.25
C THR A 327 -1.58 -14.04 -0.69
N TYR A 328 -2.04 -12.97 -0.08
CA TYR A 328 -1.22 -12.19 0.84
C TYR A 328 -0.88 -13.11 2.02
N ARG A 329 0.31 -13.71 1.96
CA ARG A 329 0.92 -14.39 3.11
C ARG A 329 1.80 -13.40 3.84
#